data_e69518cbc5d3cbee967d7f79dccae925
#
_entry.id   e69518cbc5d3cbee967d7f79dccae925
#
_cell.length_a   1.000
_cell.length_b   1.000
_cell.length_c   1.000
_cell.angle_alpha   90.00
_cell.angle_beta   90.00
_cell.angle_gamma   90.00
#
_symmetry.space_group_name_H-M   'P 1'
#
loop_
_entity.id
_entity.type
_entity.pdbx_description
1 polymer ?
#
loop_
_entity_poly.entity_id
_entity_poly.type
_entity_poly.pdbx_seq_one_letter_code
_entity_poly.pdbx_strand_id
1 'polypeptide(L)'
;MDVQETTAACRDAFAELASPACIQDPYPFMRWLREHDPVHRAASGLFLLSRHADIYWALKATGDAFRGPAPGELARYFPRAATSLSLSLLASTLAMKEPPTHTRLRRLISRDFTMGQIDKLRPTIARIVAARLDGMAPALERGEAVDLHREFALALPMLVFCELFGMPPDDILALVTGISAILEGLSPLASDPQLAAGDEASARVQAYFGDLIQRKRTDSRHDIVSMLVGAHDEDAETLSDAELISMLWGMLLGGFATTAAAIGHAVLAMLAYPEQRHWLKGDAVGVKAFVEEALRYDAPAMFSSIPRIAQRDIELGGVVIPKNADVRVLIAAGNRDPDAFADPDSFDPVRFCGTSPGMSIDGKIMLTFGHGIHFCLGAQLARVQLAESLPRIQARFPTLALAEQPTREPSAFLRTFRALPVRLHGQEG
;
A
#
# COMPACT_ATOMS: atom_id res chain seq x y z
N MET A 1 3.61 43.42 8.69
CA MET A 1 3.04 42.25 9.42
C MET A 1 2.07 41.60 8.45
N ASP A 2 2.56 40.51 7.86
CA ASP A 2 1.94 39.91 6.70
C ASP A 2 0.71 39.08 7.09
N VAL A 3 -0.38 39.22 6.35
CA VAL A 3 -1.64 38.51 6.50
C VAL A 3 -1.46 37.00 6.27
N GLN A 4 -0.30 36.57 5.78
CA GLN A 4 0.06 35.15 5.56
C GLN A 4 0.49 34.40 6.83
N GLU A 5 1.01 35.08 7.87
CA GLU A 5 1.43 34.42 9.11
C GLU A 5 0.27 34.08 10.07
N THR A 6 -0.87 34.72 9.94
CA THR A 6 -2.01 34.51 10.86
C THR A 6 -2.91 33.35 10.45
N THR A 7 -2.74 32.77 9.25
CA THR A 7 -3.53 31.64 8.75
C THR A 7 -2.90 30.27 9.02
N ALA A 8 -1.66 30.20 9.49
CA ALA A 8 -0.94 28.93 9.74
C ALA A 8 -1.45 28.18 11.00
N ALA A 9 -2.05 28.86 11.97
CA ALA A 9 -2.36 28.32 13.28
C ALA A 9 -3.63 27.46 13.38
N CYS A 10 -4.34 27.17 12.27
CA CYS A 10 -5.63 26.45 12.35
C CYS A 10 -5.95 25.56 11.13
N ARG A 11 -4.94 25.06 10.41
CA ARG A 11 -5.19 24.09 9.31
C ARG A 11 -5.37 22.71 9.90
N ASP A 12 -6.54 22.10 9.71
CA ASP A 12 -6.71 20.67 9.96
C ASP A 12 -5.94 19.89 8.87
N ALA A 13 -4.81 19.31 9.25
CA ALA A 13 -3.93 18.60 8.30
C ALA A 13 -4.64 17.43 7.58
N PHE A 14 -5.62 16.79 8.22
CA PHE A 14 -6.38 15.72 7.57
C PHE A 14 -7.34 16.26 6.51
N ALA A 15 -8.02 17.37 6.78
CA ALA A 15 -8.87 18.02 5.81
C ALA A 15 -8.05 18.54 4.61
N GLU A 16 -6.85 19.11 4.88
CA GLU A 16 -5.97 19.60 3.82
C GLU A 16 -5.44 18.44 2.97
N LEU A 17 -5.00 17.32 3.56
CA LEU A 17 -4.55 16.12 2.82
C LEU A 17 -5.68 15.48 2.00
N ALA A 18 -6.94 15.67 2.38
CA ALA A 18 -8.10 15.23 1.62
C ALA A 18 -8.55 16.26 0.56
N SER A 19 -7.93 17.44 0.49
CA SER A 19 -8.27 18.47 -0.51
C SER A 19 -7.96 18.00 -1.94
N PRO A 20 -8.68 18.50 -2.95
CA PRO A 20 -8.38 18.16 -4.35
C PRO A 20 -6.93 18.47 -4.77
N ALA A 21 -6.34 19.56 -4.23
CA ALA A 21 -4.95 19.91 -4.49
C ALA A 21 -3.97 18.85 -3.94
N CYS A 22 -4.13 18.46 -2.68
CA CYS A 22 -3.29 17.42 -2.06
C CYS A 22 -3.53 16.03 -2.61
N ILE A 23 -4.74 15.70 -3.10
CA ILE A 23 -5.00 14.44 -3.82
C ILE A 23 -4.14 14.38 -5.09
N GLN A 24 -3.96 15.48 -5.80
CA GLN A 24 -3.08 15.54 -6.97
C GLN A 24 -1.61 15.56 -6.57
N ASP A 25 -1.20 16.48 -5.72
CA ASP A 25 0.19 16.58 -5.21
C ASP A 25 0.23 16.95 -3.72
N PRO A 26 0.44 15.98 -2.81
CA PRO A 26 0.48 16.24 -1.37
C PRO A 26 1.84 16.75 -0.88
N TYR A 27 2.90 16.63 -1.68
CA TYR A 27 4.27 16.86 -1.22
C TYR A 27 4.58 18.29 -0.78
N PRO A 28 4.05 19.35 -1.42
CA PRO A 28 4.24 20.72 -0.93
C PRO A 28 3.68 20.92 0.49
N PHE A 29 2.48 20.38 0.77
CA PHE A 29 1.89 20.45 2.10
C PHE A 29 2.63 19.57 3.11
N MET A 30 3.05 18.37 2.73
CA MET A 30 3.86 17.48 3.57
C MET A 30 5.21 18.10 3.94
N ARG A 31 5.84 18.86 3.02
CA ARG A 31 7.05 19.64 3.28
C ARG A 31 6.77 20.71 4.33
N TRP A 32 5.69 21.46 4.15
CA TRP A 32 5.28 22.49 5.11
C TRP A 32 5.07 21.90 6.51
N LEU A 33 4.39 20.75 6.63
CA LEU A 33 4.20 20.07 7.92
C LEU A 33 5.54 19.72 8.58
N ARG A 34 6.48 19.14 7.84
CA ARG A 34 7.81 18.77 8.41
C ARG A 34 8.57 19.99 8.94
N GLU A 35 8.49 21.10 8.23
CA GLU A 35 9.25 22.31 8.56
C GLU A 35 8.63 23.12 9.71
N HIS A 36 7.29 23.17 9.79
CA HIS A 36 6.60 24.13 10.67
C HIS A 36 5.79 23.45 11.79
N ASP A 37 5.27 22.24 11.56
CA ASP A 37 4.41 21.53 12.52
C ASP A 37 4.62 20.00 12.43
N PRO A 38 5.85 19.51 12.72
CA PRO A 38 6.23 18.12 12.48
C PRO A 38 5.50 17.10 13.36
N VAL A 39 4.99 17.52 14.51
CA VAL A 39 4.14 16.75 15.43
C VAL A 39 2.80 17.48 15.52
N HIS A 40 2.04 17.42 14.45
CA HIS A 40 0.77 18.13 14.32
C HIS A 40 -0.29 17.53 15.24
N ARG A 41 -1.04 18.41 15.94
CA ARG A 41 -2.21 18.05 16.73
C ARG A 41 -3.48 18.55 16.05
N ALA A 42 -4.26 17.64 15.47
CA ALA A 42 -5.55 17.99 14.88
C ALA A 42 -6.59 18.44 15.94
N ALA A 43 -7.60 19.16 15.49
CA ALA A 43 -8.73 19.59 16.36
C ALA A 43 -9.46 18.40 17.02
N SER A 44 -9.47 17.24 16.36
CA SER A 44 -10.00 15.98 16.91
C SER A 44 -9.17 15.39 18.07
N GLY A 45 -7.98 15.96 18.35
CA GLY A 45 -7.04 15.42 19.34
C GLY A 45 -6.09 14.34 18.79
N LEU A 46 -6.19 14.00 17.51
CA LEU A 46 -5.31 13.05 16.83
C LEU A 46 -3.97 13.72 16.51
N PHE A 47 -2.87 12.99 16.65
CA PHE A 47 -1.52 13.45 16.31
C PHE A 47 -1.06 12.89 14.97
N LEU A 48 -0.29 13.70 14.23
CA LEU A 48 0.29 13.32 12.94
C LEU A 48 1.80 13.59 12.96
N LEU A 49 2.60 12.56 12.70
CA LEU A 49 4.07 12.65 12.60
C LEU A 49 4.47 12.74 11.13
N SER A 50 5.33 13.70 10.79
CA SER A 50 5.77 13.95 9.41
C SER A 50 7.28 13.85 9.18
N ARG A 51 8.14 13.91 10.21
CA ARG A 51 9.60 13.71 10.10
C ARG A 51 9.97 12.24 10.06
N HIS A 52 10.94 11.89 9.25
CA HIS A 52 11.41 10.51 9.08
C HIS A 52 11.84 9.86 10.41
N ALA A 53 12.64 10.55 11.21
CA ALA A 53 13.15 10.02 12.48
C ALA A 53 12.01 9.68 13.45
N ASP A 54 11.01 10.55 13.57
CA ASP A 54 9.87 10.39 14.46
C ASP A 54 8.98 9.23 13.99
N ILE A 55 8.73 9.16 12.67
CA ILE A 55 7.96 8.07 12.05
C ILE A 55 8.68 6.74 12.25
N TYR A 56 9.99 6.67 11.95
CA TYR A 56 10.78 5.45 12.10
C TYR A 56 10.77 4.97 13.56
N TRP A 57 10.96 5.89 14.49
CA TRP A 57 10.89 5.59 15.93
C TRP A 57 9.51 5.06 16.33
N ALA A 58 8.41 5.73 15.92
CA ALA A 58 7.06 5.31 16.25
C ALA A 58 6.70 3.94 15.67
N LEU A 59 7.19 3.62 14.46
CA LEU A 59 7.02 2.31 13.83
C LEU A 59 7.77 1.21 14.60
N LYS A 60 8.98 1.51 15.08
CA LYS A 60 9.83 0.58 15.82
C LYS A 60 9.33 0.37 17.26
N ALA A 61 8.77 1.41 17.88
CA ALA A 61 8.32 1.40 19.27
C ALA A 61 6.91 0.79 19.46
N THR A 62 6.34 0.19 18.40
CA THR A 62 5.08 -0.57 18.52
C THR A 62 5.28 -1.79 19.42
N GLY A 63 4.41 -1.94 20.41
CA GLY A 63 4.52 -2.94 21.48
C GLY A 63 5.19 -2.41 22.75
N ASP A 64 5.84 -1.23 22.72
CA ASP A 64 6.45 -0.55 23.86
C ASP A 64 5.79 0.81 24.13
N ALA A 65 6.17 1.84 23.39
CA ALA A 65 5.57 3.19 23.54
C ALA A 65 4.20 3.31 22.85
N PHE A 66 3.97 2.53 21.82
CA PHE A 66 2.72 2.47 21.09
C PHE A 66 2.16 1.06 21.01
N ARG A 67 0.84 0.98 20.84
CA ARG A 67 0.10 -0.24 20.50
C ARG A 67 -0.90 0.03 19.39
N GLY A 68 -1.40 -1.00 18.79
CA GLY A 68 -2.61 -0.92 17.95
C GLY A 68 -3.87 -0.61 18.78
N PRO A 69 -4.99 -0.25 18.14
CA PRO A 69 -6.26 -0.05 18.83
C PRO A 69 -6.77 -1.39 19.42
N ALA A 70 -7.23 -1.34 20.66
CA ALA A 70 -7.92 -2.48 21.26
C ALA A 70 -9.31 -2.70 20.60
N PRO A 71 -9.88 -3.91 20.69
CA PRO A 71 -11.27 -4.15 20.31
C PRO A 71 -12.19 -3.11 20.97
N GLY A 72 -13.05 -2.47 20.22
CA GLY A 72 -13.93 -1.39 20.70
C GLY A 72 -13.31 0.02 20.64
N GLU A 73 -12.01 0.20 20.61
CA GLU A 73 -11.41 1.53 20.40
C GLU A 73 -11.55 2.01 18.96
N LEU A 74 -11.75 1.12 18.01
CA LEU A 74 -12.10 1.47 16.63
C LEU A 74 -13.39 2.31 16.55
N ALA A 75 -14.30 2.19 17.53
CA ALA A 75 -15.48 3.02 17.63
C ALA A 75 -15.16 4.52 17.78
N ARG A 76 -13.96 4.88 18.24
CA ARG A 76 -13.50 6.28 18.29
C ARG A 76 -13.34 6.89 16.87
N TYR A 77 -12.95 6.07 15.91
CA TYR A 77 -12.73 6.47 14.51
C TYR A 77 -13.94 6.19 13.64
N PHE A 78 -14.66 5.14 13.99
CA PHE A 78 -15.80 4.64 13.26
C PHE A 78 -16.95 4.41 14.24
N PRO A 79 -17.83 5.40 14.44
CA PRO A 79 -18.95 5.28 15.39
C PRO A 79 -19.83 4.04 15.17
N ARG A 80 -19.83 3.49 13.95
CA ARG A 80 -20.56 2.27 13.56
C ARG A 80 -19.75 0.99 13.63
N ALA A 81 -18.54 1.01 14.20
CA ALA A 81 -17.67 -0.17 14.28
C ALA A 81 -18.38 -1.38 14.92
N ALA A 82 -19.30 -1.15 15.84
CA ALA A 82 -20.06 -2.22 16.52
C ALA A 82 -21.07 -2.95 15.61
N THR A 83 -21.49 -2.33 14.50
CA THR A 83 -22.53 -2.86 13.59
C THR A 83 -22.04 -3.14 12.18
N SER A 84 -20.83 -2.68 11.83
CA SER A 84 -20.25 -2.86 10.50
C SER A 84 -19.44 -4.15 10.42
N LEU A 85 -19.74 -4.97 9.42
CA LEU A 85 -18.98 -6.18 9.10
C LEU A 85 -17.57 -5.86 8.63
N SER A 86 -17.41 -4.89 7.75
CA SER A 86 -16.11 -4.47 7.21
C SER A 86 -15.15 -4.02 8.31
N LEU A 87 -15.66 -3.22 9.27
CA LEU A 87 -14.88 -2.74 10.40
C LEU A 87 -14.56 -3.86 11.41
N SER A 88 -15.48 -4.81 11.61
CA SER A 88 -15.24 -6.00 12.42
C SER A 88 -14.16 -6.90 11.81
N LEU A 89 -14.21 -7.13 10.49
CA LEU A 89 -13.18 -7.88 9.77
C LEU A 89 -11.84 -7.16 9.82
N LEU A 90 -11.80 -5.83 9.59
CA LEU A 90 -10.59 -5.02 9.71
C LEU A 90 -9.96 -5.18 11.10
N ALA A 91 -10.74 -5.04 12.18
CA ALA A 91 -10.28 -5.22 13.56
C ALA A 91 -9.70 -6.62 13.84
N SER A 92 -10.13 -7.59 13.06
CA SER A 92 -9.72 -8.99 13.19
C SER A 92 -8.50 -9.33 12.34
N THR A 93 -8.08 -8.45 11.41
CA THR A 93 -6.90 -8.68 10.57
C THR A 93 -5.61 -8.74 11.36
N LEU A 94 -4.61 -9.43 10.83
CA LEU A 94 -3.25 -9.49 11.39
C LEU A 94 -2.67 -8.09 11.68
N ALA A 95 -2.96 -7.11 10.82
CA ALA A 95 -2.47 -5.74 10.95
C ALA A 95 -2.96 -5.05 12.23
N MET A 96 -4.13 -5.44 12.77
CA MET A 96 -4.71 -4.83 13.98
C MET A 96 -4.45 -5.66 15.24
N LYS A 97 -3.70 -6.77 15.13
CA LYS A 97 -3.36 -7.61 16.30
C LYS A 97 -2.03 -7.19 16.91
N GLU A 98 -1.93 -7.35 18.23
CA GLU A 98 -0.70 -7.18 18.99
C GLU A 98 -0.16 -8.54 19.47
N PRO A 99 1.12 -8.63 19.86
CA PRO A 99 1.65 -9.81 20.52
C PRO A 99 0.83 -10.17 21.80
N PRO A 100 0.61 -11.44 22.09
CA PRO A 100 1.17 -12.63 21.43
C PRO A 100 0.41 -13.07 20.17
N THR A 101 -0.85 -12.65 19.97
CA THR A 101 -1.69 -13.07 18.85
C THR A 101 -1.08 -12.71 17.49
N HIS A 102 -0.60 -11.47 17.33
CA HIS A 102 0.13 -11.05 16.12
C HIS A 102 1.28 -12.00 15.81
N THR A 103 2.12 -12.32 16.79
CA THR A 103 3.31 -13.17 16.60
C THR A 103 2.94 -14.59 16.15
N ARG A 104 1.87 -15.16 16.73
CA ARG A 104 1.33 -16.48 16.37
C ARG A 104 0.86 -16.49 14.91
N LEU A 105 -0.04 -15.59 14.56
CA LEU A 105 -0.60 -15.51 13.21
C LEU A 105 0.45 -15.16 12.15
N ARG A 106 1.34 -14.19 12.46
CA ARG A 106 2.43 -13.80 11.55
C ARG A 106 3.35 -14.96 11.22
N ARG A 107 3.67 -15.80 12.19
CA ARG A 107 4.55 -16.96 12.00
C ARG A 107 3.96 -17.98 11.02
N LEU A 108 2.64 -18.16 11.00
CA LEU A 108 1.96 -19.09 10.10
C LEU A 108 2.23 -18.77 8.62
N ILE A 109 2.15 -17.48 8.27
CA ILE A 109 2.21 -17.03 6.87
C ILE A 109 3.59 -16.54 6.42
N SER A 110 4.48 -16.17 7.35
CA SER A 110 5.77 -15.53 6.98
C SER A 110 6.67 -16.43 6.14
N ARG A 111 6.56 -17.75 6.27
CA ARG A 111 7.37 -18.70 5.51
C ARG A 111 7.11 -18.61 4.00
N ASP A 112 5.87 -18.35 3.61
CA ASP A 112 5.44 -18.30 2.20
C ASP A 112 5.74 -16.94 1.56
N PHE A 113 6.02 -15.91 2.38
CA PHE A 113 6.43 -14.59 1.93
C PHE A 113 7.94 -14.33 2.04
N THR A 114 8.75 -15.38 2.27
CA THR A 114 10.22 -15.24 2.20
C THR A 114 10.68 -14.95 0.79
N MET A 115 11.86 -14.34 0.64
CA MET A 115 12.46 -14.04 -0.66
C MET A 115 12.51 -15.28 -1.55
N GLY A 116 12.98 -16.43 -1.02
CA GLY A 116 13.10 -17.67 -1.80
C GLY A 116 11.77 -18.25 -2.27
N GLN A 117 10.67 -18.06 -1.53
CA GLN A 117 9.33 -18.49 -1.97
C GLN A 117 8.76 -17.53 -3.01
N ILE A 118 8.88 -16.24 -2.79
CA ILE A 118 8.41 -15.22 -3.74
C ILE A 118 9.19 -15.27 -5.05
N ASP A 119 10.48 -15.58 -5.04
CA ASP A 119 11.29 -15.73 -6.26
C ASP A 119 10.81 -16.89 -7.14
N LYS A 120 10.19 -17.93 -6.57
CA LYS A 120 9.56 -19.00 -7.36
C LYS A 120 8.38 -18.52 -8.20
N LEU A 121 7.76 -17.41 -7.84
CA LEU A 121 6.67 -16.80 -8.60
C LEU A 121 7.15 -15.96 -9.79
N ARG A 122 8.44 -15.63 -9.87
CA ARG A 122 8.99 -14.78 -10.96
C ARG A 122 8.60 -15.28 -12.37
N PRO A 123 8.72 -16.58 -12.72
CA PRO A 123 8.32 -17.03 -14.04
C PRO A 123 6.83 -16.82 -14.32
N THR A 124 5.98 -17.05 -13.33
CA THR A 124 4.53 -16.81 -13.43
C THR A 124 4.22 -15.34 -13.58
N ILE A 125 4.85 -14.47 -12.76
CA ILE A 125 4.70 -13.00 -12.85
C ILE A 125 5.15 -12.52 -14.23
N ALA A 126 6.32 -12.97 -14.72
CA ALA A 126 6.83 -12.61 -16.03
C ALA A 126 5.88 -13.00 -17.18
N ARG A 127 5.27 -14.19 -17.10
CA ARG A 127 4.26 -14.65 -18.06
C ARG A 127 3.00 -13.77 -18.04
N ILE A 128 2.51 -13.42 -16.84
CA ILE A 128 1.36 -12.52 -16.70
C ILE A 128 1.68 -11.14 -17.26
N VAL A 129 2.85 -10.59 -16.94
CA VAL A 129 3.32 -9.30 -17.47
C VAL A 129 3.34 -9.32 -19.00
N ALA A 130 3.97 -10.34 -19.61
CA ALA A 130 4.03 -10.47 -21.06
C ALA A 130 2.62 -10.52 -21.69
N ALA A 131 1.73 -11.34 -21.17
CA ALA A 131 0.36 -11.45 -21.66
C ALA A 131 -0.41 -10.13 -21.55
N ARG A 132 -0.23 -9.35 -20.48
CA ARG A 132 -0.86 -8.04 -20.32
C ARG A 132 -0.32 -7.02 -21.31
N LEU A 133 1.00 -6.99 -21.51
CA LEU A 133 1.62 -6.08 -22.50
C LEU A 133 1.21 -6.44 -23.94
N ASP A 134 1.13 -7.74 -24.27
CA ASP A 134 0.65 -8.19 -25.58
C ASP A 134 -0.80 -7.82 -25.82
N GLY A 135 -1.65 -7.84 -24.77
CA GLY A 135 -3.03 -7.38 -24.84
C GLY A 135 -3.19 -5.88 -25.14
N MET A 136 -2.26 -5.07 -24.64
CA MET A 136 -2.24 -3.60 -24.85
C MET A 136 -1.64 -3.21 -26.20
N ALA A 137 -0.70 -4.02 -26.74
CA ALA A 137 0.11 -3.68 -27.89
C ALA A 137 -0.74 -3.30 -29.14
N PRO A 138 -1.81 -4.03 -29.53
CA PRO A 138 -2.56 -3.71 -30.74
C PRO A 138 -3.20 -2.32 -30.73
N ALA A 139 -3.72 -1.87 -29.58
CA ALA A 139 -4.30 -0.53 -29.44
C ALA A 139 -3.23 0.55 -29.48
N LEU A 140 -2.13 0.35 -28.72
CA LEU A 140 -1.00 1.27 -28.69
C LEU A 140 -0.32 1.41 -30.06
N GLU A 141 -0.18 0.31 -30.82
CA GLU A 141 0.43 0.28 -32.16
C GLU A 141 -0.46 0.98 -33.22
N ARG A 142 -1.78 1.06 -32.98
CA ARG A 142 -2.69 1.89 -33.80
C ARG A 142 -2.70 3.37 -33.39
N GLY A 143 -1.89 3.80 -32.41
CA GLY A 143 -1.87 5.16 -31.88
C GLY A 143 -3.01 5.48 -30.90
N GLU A 144 -3.79 4.49 -30.48
CA GLU A 144 -4.87 4.66 -29.51
C GLU A 144 -4.32 4.86 -28.10
N ALA A 145 -5.01 5.65 -27.29
CA ALA A 145 -4.72 5.74 -25.86
C ALA A 145 -5.26 4.51 -25.11
N VAL A 146 -4.45 3.98 -24.20
CA VAL A 146 -4.79 2.84 -23.35
C VAL A 146 -4.71 3.26 -21.88
N ASP A 147 -5.68 2.88 -21.06
CA ASP A 147 -5.61 3.07 -19.63
C ASP A 147 -4.69 2.00 -18.99
N LEU A 148 -3.42 2.36 -18.79
CA LEU A 148 -2.41 1.48 -18.21
C LEU A 148 -2.80 1.05 -16.78
N HIS A 149 -3.51 1.89 -16.02
CA HIS A 149 -3.93 1.51 -14.67
C HIS A 149 -4.86 0.30 -14.72
N ARG A 150 -5.91 0.35 -15.53
CA ARG A 150 -6.89 -0.72 -15.63
C ARG A 150 -6.35 -1.95 -16.34
N GLU A 151 -5.68 -1.77 -17.48
CA GLU A 151 -5.29 -2.88 -18.35
C GLU A 151 -4.06 -3.63 -17.84
N PHE A 152 -3.20 -2.96 -17.04
CA PHE A 152 -1.94 -3.52 -16.58
C PHE A 152 -1.77 -3.43 -15.06
N ALA A 153 -1.73 -2.21 -14.48
CA ALA A 153 -1.28 -2.01 -13.11
C ALA A 153 -2.21 -2.66 -12.08
N LEU A 154 -3.51 -2.66 -12.32
CA LEU A 154 -4.52 -3.32 -11.49
C LEU A 154 -4.61 -4.82 -11.80
N ALA A 155 -4.58 -5.19 -13.08
CA ALA A 155 -4.73 -6.57 -13.52
C ALA A 155 -3.59 -7.49 -13.06
N LEU A 156 -2.33 -7.01 -13.07
CA LEU A 156 -1.17 -7.82 -12.69
C LEU A 156 -1.26 -8.32 -11.24
N PRO A 157 -1.36 -7.47 -10.20
CA PRO A 157 -1.40 -7.96 -8.83
C PRO A 157 -2.63 -8.81 -8.53
N MET A 158 -3.74 -8.58 -9.22
CA MET A 158 -4.93 -9.44 -9.12
C MET A 158 -4.66 -10.86 -9.61
N LEU A 159 -4.08 -11.01 -10.80
CA LEU A 159 -3.74 -12.32 -11.36
C LEU A 159 -2.66 -13.03 -10.54
N VAL A 160 -1.68 -12.30 -10.02
CA VAL A 160 -0.67 -12.84 -9.10
C VAL A 160 -1.31 -13.33 -7.79
N PHE A 161 -2.33 -12.60 -7.30
CA PHE A 161 -3.09 -13.01 -6.13
C PHE A 161 -3.87 -14.32 -6.39
N CYS A 162 -4.47 -14.48 -7.57
CA CYS A 162 -5.13 -15.73 -7.94
C CYS A 162 -4.18 -16.94 -7.89
N GLU A 163 -2.98 -16.80 -8.43
CA GLU A 163 -1.95 -17.85 -8.38
C GLU A 163 -1.54 -18.16 -6.92
N LEU A 164 -1.32 -17.12 -6.12
CA LEU A 164 -0.87 -17.25 -4.74
C LEU A 164 -1.92 -17.92 -3.83
N PHE A 165 -3.22 -17.67 -4.08
CA PHE A 165 -4.35 -18.19 -3.32
C PHE A 165 -4.96 -19.45 -3.93
N GLY A 166 -4.50 -19.84 -5.13
CA GLY A 166 -5.07 -20.95 -5.86
C GLY A 166 -6.54 -20.72 -6.23
N MET A 167 -6.86 -19.48 -6.66
CA MET A 167 -8.18 -19.04 -7.07
C MET A 167 -8.30 -19.03 -8.60
N PRO A 168 -9.45 -19.37 -9.18
CA PRO A 168 -9.72 -19.10 -10.59
C PRO A 168 -9.66 -17.59 -10.89
N PRO A 169 -9.06 -17.16 -12.03
CA PRO A 169 -9.01 -15.73 -12.38
C PRO A 169 -10.39 -15.06 -12.51
N ASP A 170 -11.39 -15.80 -12.95
CA ASP A 170 -12.76 -15.27 -13.11
C ASP A 170 -13.40 -14.94 -11.75
N ASP A 171 -13.06 -15.66 -10.70
CA ASP A 171 -13.58 -15.42 -9.36
C ASP A 171 -13.11 -14.05 -8.82
N ILE A 172 -11.84 -13.66 -9.11
CA ILE A 172 -11.30 -12.38 -8.63
C ILE A 172 -11.99 -11.19 -9.30
N LEU A 173 -12.36 -11.30 -10.57
CA LEU A 173 -13.08 -10.25 -11.29
C LEU A 173 -14.43 -9.93 -10.63
N ALA A 174 -15.12 -10.95 -10.13
CA ALA A 174 -16.37 -10.78 -9.39
C ALA A 174 -16.17 -10.09 -8.02
N LEU A 175 -15.00 -10.25 -7.40
CA LEU A 175 -14.68 -9.66 -6.09
C LEU A 175 -14.17 -8.21 -6.20
N VAL A 176 -13.48 -7.85 -7.28
CA VAL A 176 -12.76 -6.57 -7.42
C VAL A 176 -13.67 -5.35 -7.30
N THR A 177 -14.86 -5.37 -7.91
CA THR A 177 -15.82 -4.28 -7.79
C THR A 177 -16.23 -4.04 -6.34
N GLY A 178 -16.29 -5.11 -5.54
CA GLY A 178 -16.57 -5.05 -4.11
C GLY A 178 -15.43 -4.45 -3.29
N ILE A 179 -14.18 -4.64 -3.71
CA ILE A 179 -13.03 -4.18 -2.93
C ILE A 179 -12.93 -2.65 -2.90
N SER A 180 -13.23 -1.97 -3.99
CA SER A 180 -13.32 -0.51 -4.01
C SER A 180 -14.37 -0.02 -3.02
N ALA A 181 -15.55 -0.63 -2.99
CA ALA A 181 -16.60 -0.30 -2.03
C ALA A 181 -16.17 -0.55 -0.57
N ILE A 182 -15.43 -1.65 -0.30
CA ILE A 182 -14.86 -1.91 1.02
C ILE A 182 -13.88 -0.81 1.42
N LEU A 183 -12.94 -0.45 0.55
CA LEU A 183 -11.93 0.59 0.84
C LEU A 183 -12.57 1.97 1.05
N GLU A 184 -13.59 2.31 0.27
CA GLU A 184 -14.37 3.54 0.47
C GLU A 184 -15.11 3.53 1.81
N GLY A 185 -15.79 2.43 2.15
CA GLY A 185 -16.50 2.24 3.40
C GLY A 185 -15.60 2.25 4.65
N LEU A 186 -14.34 1.85 4.49
CA LEU A 186 -13.33 1.91 5.55
C LEU A 186 -12.70 3.31 5.73
N SER A 187 -13.07 4.29 4.91
CA SER A 187 -12.64 5.67 5.11
C SER A 187 -13.29 6.27 6.37
N PRO A 188 -12.52 7.00 7.21
CA PRO A 188 -13.10 7.74 8.33
C PRO A 188 -14.15 8.79 7.91
N LEU A 189 -14.15 9.18 6.63
CA LEU A 189 -15.08 10.14 6.02
C LEU A 189 -16.22 9.45 5.26
N ALA A 190 -16.32 8.12 5.32
CA ALA A 190 -17.35 7.38 4.60
C ALA A 190 -18.75 7.76 5.06
N SER A 191 -19.64 8.00 4.10
CA SER A 191 -21.06 8.15 4.34
C SER A 191 -21.71 6.80 4.70
N ASP A 192 -22.90 6.85 5.28
CA ASP A 192 -23.66 5.65 5.62
C ASP A 192 -23.91 4.72 4.42
N PRO A 193 -24.28 5.21 3.23
CA PRO A 193 -24.40 4.37 2.05
C PRO A 193 -23.09 3.72 1.62
N GLN A 194 -21.97 4.42 1.72
CA GLN A 194 -20.64 3.86 1.38
C GLN A 194 -20.24 2.76 2.36
N LEU A 195 -20.47 2.96 3.67
CA LEU A 195 -20.21 1.92 4.66
C LEU A 195 -21.10 0.69 4.43
N ALA A 196 -22.39 0.88 4.14
CA ALA A 196 -23.33 -0.20 3.86
C ALA A 196 -22.92 -0.99 2.59
N ALA A 197 -22.49 -0.30 1.53
CA ALA A 197 -21.98 -0.94 0.31
C ALA A 197 -20.69 -1.73 0.59
N GLY A 198 -19.80 -1.21 1.43
CA GLY A 198 -18.60 -1.90 1.91
C GLY A 198 -18.93 -3.16 2.70
N ASP A 199 -19.92 -3.10 3.60
CA ASP A 199 -20.37 -4.25 4.39
C ASP A 199 -20.99 -5.35 3.53
N GLU A 200 -21.81 -4.99 2.56
CA GLU A 200 -22.36 -5.95 1.59
C GLU A 200 -21.24 -6.63 0.77
N ALA A 201 -20.28 -5.84 0.30
CA ALA A 201 -19.13 -6.38 -0.42
C ALA A 201 -18.25 -7.28 0.48
N SER A 202 -18.04 -6.90 1.74
CA SER A 202 -17.31 -7.73 2.72
C SER A 202 -18.03 -9.06 3.00
N ALA A 203 -19.36 -9.05 3.06
CA ALA A 203 -20.14 -10.28 3.21
C ALA A 203 -19.96 -11.22 2.00
N ARG A 204 -19.95 -10.68 0.77
CA ARG A 204 -19.65 -11.50 -0.43
C ARG A 204 -18.24 -12.08 -0.42
N VAL A 205 -17.25 -11.29 -0.04
CA VAL A 205 -15.85 -11.75 0.07
C VAL A 205 -15.72 -12.82 1.16
N GLN A 206 -16.37 -12.63 2.31
CA GLN A 206 -16.38 -13.61 3.40
C GLN A 206 -17.03 -14.93 2.98
N ALA A 207 -18.18 -14.89 2.32
CA ALA A 207 -18.86 -16.07 1.80
C ALA A 207 -17.98 -16.81 0.77
N TYR A 208 -17.38 -16.07 -0.17
CA TYR A 208 -16.46 -16.64 -1.15
C TYR A 208 -15.28 -17.37 -0.48
N PHE A 209 -14.63 -16.76 0.52
CA PHE A 209 -13.53 -17.43 1.23
C PHE A 209 -14.01 -18.63 2.03
N GLY A 210 -15.22 -18.59 2.61
CA GLY A 210 -15.83 -19.75 3.23
C GLY A 210 -15.95 -20.92 2.25
N ASP A 211 -16.47 -20.69 1.05
CA ASP A 211 -16.57 -21.72 0.00
C ASP A 211 -15.20 -22.17 -0.51
N LEU A 212 -14.26 -21.25 -0.65
CA LEU A 212 -12.88 -21.58 -1.07
C LEU A 212 -12.20 -22.51 -0.05
N ILE A 213 -12.34 -22.23 1.25
CA ILE A 213 -11.81 -23.07 2.34
C ILE A 213 -12.38 -24.48 2.24
N GLN A 214 -13.69 -24.65 2.02
CA GLN A 214 -14.29 -25.98 1.85
C GLN A 214 -13.75 -26.69 0.61
N ARG A 215 -13.61 -26.00 -0.51
CA ARG A 215 -12.98 -26.58 -1.72
C ARG A 215 -11.54 -27.03 -1.46
N LYS A 216 -10.75 -26.26 -0.70
CA LYS A 216 -9.34 -26.59 -0.40
C LYS A 216 -9.17 -27.78 0.55
N ARG A 217 -10.19 -28.10 1.38
CA ARG A 217 -10.19 -29.33 2.19
C ARG A 217 -10.25 -30.61 1.32
N THR A 218 -10.86 -30.52 0.14
CA THR A 218 -11.01 -31.66 -0.78
C THR A 218 -10.01 -31.64 -1.96
N ASP A 219 -9.59 -30.46 -2.39
CA ASP A 219 -8.62 -30.24 -3.49
C ASP A 219 -7.48 -29.34 -2.99
N SER A 220 -6.68 -29.88 -2.07
CA SER A 220 -5.50 -29.18 -1.53
C SER A 220 -4.43 -29.04 -2.60
N ARG A 221 -3.91 -27.82 -2.77
CA ARG A 221 -2.85 -27.49 -3.73
C ARG A 221 -1.69 -26.78 -3.02
N HIS A 222 -0.65 -26.47 -3.76
CA HIS A 222 0.49 -25.74 -3.22
C HIS A 222 0.24 -24.23 -3.27
N ASP A 223 -0.71 -23.75 -2.42
CA ASP A 223 -1.13 -22.35 -2.31
C ASP A 223 -1.35 -21.95 -0.84
N ILE A 224 -1.43 -20.63 -0.59
CA ILE A 224 -1.55 -20.06 0.77
C ILE A 224 -2.85 -20.51 1.45
N VAL A 225 -3.97 -20.61 0.71
CA VAL A 225 -5.24 -21.00 1.31
C VAL A 225 -5.19 -22.45 1.77
N SER A 226 -4.67 -23.34 0.94
CA SER A 226 -4.47 -24.77 1.30
C SER A 226 -3.57 -24.92 2.52
N MET A 227 -2.50 -24.15 2.61
CA MET A 227 -1.57 -24.18 3.76
C MET A 227 -2.26 -23.70 5.05
N LEU A 228 -3.02 -22.59 4.99
CA LEU A 228 -3.73 -22.07 6.16
C LEU A 228 -4.88 -23.01 6.59
N VAL A 229 -5.59 -23.63 5.64
CA VAL A 229 -6.62 -24.63 5.93
C VAL A 229 -6.01 -25.84 6.63
N GLY A 230 -4.84 -26.33 6.14
CA GLY A 230 -4.11 -27.41 6.81
C GLY A 230 -3.74 -27.05 8.26
N ALA A 231 -3.18 -25.87 8.48
CA ALA A 231 -2.83 -25.42 9.83
C ALA A 231 -4.03 -25.27 10.77
N HIS A 232 -5.19 -24.83 10.25
CA HIS A 232 -6.46 -24.75 10.98
C HIS A 232 -6.99 -26.14 11.34
N ASP A 233 -7.00 -27.05 10.37
CA ASP A 233 -7.60 -28.39 10.55
C ASP A 233 -6.73 -29.30 11.42
N GLU A 234 -5.41 -29.05 11.49
CA GLU A 234 -4.49 -29.72 12.42
C GLU A 234 -4.70 -29.27 13.88
N ASP A 235 -4.94 -27.95 14.10
CA ASP A 235 -5.10 -27.38 15.43
C ASP A 235 -5.87 -26.05 15.38
N ALA A 236 -7.17 -26.09 15.71
CA ALA A 236 -8.03 -24.93 15.72
C ALA A 236 -7.66 -23.89 16.81
N GLU A 237 -6.86 -24.26 17.83
CA GLU A 237 -6.30 -23.28 18.78
C GLU A 237 -5.15 -22.49 18.14
N THR A 238 -4.47 -23.07 17.17
CA THR A 238 -3.42 -22.41 16.40
C THR A 238 -3.96 -21.40 15.41
N LEU A 239 -5.15 -21.63 14.83
CA LEU A 239 -5.82 -20.71 13.89
C LEU A 239 -7.32 -20.96 13.92
N SER A 240 -8.10 -20.05 14.45
CA SER A 240 -9.57 -20.16 14.46
C SER A 240 -10.20 -19.86 13.09
N ASP A 241 -11.45 -20.29 12.86
CA ASP A 241 -12.22 -19.98 11.65
C ASP A 241 -12.30 -18.46 11.38
N ALA A 242 -12.55 -17.66 12.42
CA ALA A 242 -12.62 -16.22 12.30
C ALA A 242 -11.28 -15.57 11.93
N GLU A 243 -10.18 -16.09 12.49
CA GLU A 243 -8.83 -15.64 12.15
C GLU A 243 -8.45 -16.03 10.72
N LEU A 244 -8.76 -17.26 10.29
CA LEU A 244 -8.51 -17.72 8.92
C LEU A 244 -9.22 -16.81 7.90
N ILE A 245 -10.52 -16.57 8.07
CA ILE A 245 -11.30 -15.68 7.19
C ILE A 245 -10.74 -14.27 7.20
N SER A 246 -10.45 -13.69 8.38
CA SER A 246 -9.95 -12.31 8.46
C SER A 246 -8.53 -12.15 7.91
N MET A 247 -7.69 -13.18 7.98
CA MET A 247 -6.37 -13.19 7.35
C MET A 247 -6.50 -13.17 5.83
N LEU A 248 -7.35 -14.01 5.23
CA LEU A 248 -7.58 -14.04 3.78
C LEU A 248 -8.17 -12.71 3.29
N TRP A 249 -9.16 -12.19 4.01
CA TRP A 249 -9.77 -10.90 3.72
C TRP A 249 -8.76 -9.74 3.82
N GLY A 250 -7.95 -9.69 4.87
CA GLY A 250 -6.93 -8.67 5.06
C GLY A 250 -5.81 -8.72 4.01
N MET A 251 -5.39 -9.93 3.58
CA MET A 251 -4.42 -10.09 2.51
C MET A 251 -4.98 -9.65 1.16
N LEU A 252 -6.27 -9.92 0.89
CA LEU A 252 -6.94 -9.44 -0.33
C LEU A 252 -6.94 -7.90 -0.38
N LEU A 253 -7.35 -7.23 0.70
CA LEU A 253 -7.40 -5.77 0.76
C LEU A 253 -6.01 -5.12 0.67
N GLY A 254 -5.01 -5.67 1.35
CA GLY A 254 -3.66 -5.10 1.36
C GLY A 254 -2.85 -5.38 0.10
N GLY A 255 -3.20 -6.44 -0.66
CA GLY A 255 -2.28 -7.05 -1.61
C GLY A 255 -2.30 -6.45 -3.01
N PHE A 256 -3.43 -5.94 -3.50
CA PHE A 256 -3.47 -5.56 -4.90
C PHE A 256 -3.56 -4.04 -5.16
N ALA A 257 -4.42 -3.28 -4.48
CA ALA A 257 -4.60 -1.87 -4.76
C ALA A 257 -3.33 -1.03 -4.49
N THR A 258 -2.60 -1.36 -3.42
CA THR A 258 -1.31 -0.72 -3.11
C THR A 258 -0.23 -1.04 -4.13
N THR A 259 -0.18 -2.29 -4.61
CA THR A 259 0.78 -2.71 -5.63
C THR A 259 0.43 -2.11 -6.99
N ALA A 260 -0.86 -2.03 -7.34
CA ALA A 260 -1.33 -1.35 -8.54
C ALA A 260 -0.94 0.13 -8.55
N ALA A 261 -1.14 0.83 -7.42
CA ALA A 261 -0.70 2.21 -7.27
C ALA A 261 0.82 2.35 -7.41
N ALA A 262 1.62 1.45 -6.78
CA ALA A 262 3.07 1.44 -6.89
C ALA A 262 3.55 1.26 -8.33
N ILE A 263 2.94 0.35 -9.11
CA ILE A 263 3.25 0.15 -10.54
C ILE A 263 2.94 1.43 -11.32
N GLY A 264 1.76 2.03 -11.11
CA GLY A 264 1.38 3.27 -11.78
C GLY A 264 2.34 4.42 -11.47
N HIS A 265 2.71 4.61 -10.20
CA HIS A 265 3.69 5.63 -9.78
C HIS A 265 5.08 5.38 -10.37
N ALA A 266 5.53 4.12 -10.39
CA ALA A 266 6.82 3.77 -10.97
C ALA A 266 6.85 4.01 -12.50
N VAL A 267 5.75 3.75 -13.21
CA VAL A 267 5.60 4.10 -14.64
C VAL A 267 5.61 5.60 -14.82
N LEU A 268 4.88 6.38 -13.99
CA LEU A 268 4.94 7.84 -14.07
C LEU A 268 6.36 8.37 -13.85
N ALA A 269 7.09 7.84 -12.87
CA ALA A 269 8.48 8.21 -12.65
C ALA A 269 9.35 7.86 -13.87
N MET A 270 9.18 6.67 -14.44
CA MET A 270 9.86 6.25 -15.67
C MET A 270 9.58 7.20 -16.86
N LEU A 271 8.35 7.73 -16.96
CA LEU A 271 7.98 8.67 -18.02
C LEU A 271 8.49 10.09 -17.75
N ALA A 272 8.47 10.53 -16.49
CA ALA A 272 8.89 11.87 -16.08
C ALA A 272 10.41 12.06 -16.06
N TYR A 273 11.18 10.97 -15.84
CA TYR A 273 12.64 10.96 -15.76
C TYR A 273 13.26 10.04 -16.82
N PRO A 274 13.16 10.38 -18.11
CA PRO A 274 13.62 9.51 -19.21
C PRO A 274 15.12 9.20 -19.15
N GLU A 275 15.94 10.07 -18.57
CA GLU A 275 17.37 9.87 -18.35
C GLU A 275 17.64 8.73 -17.35
N GLN A 276 16.71 8.43 -16.44
CA GLN A 276 16.84 7.34 -15.47
C GLN A 276 16.42 5.96 -16.03
N ARG A 277 15.85 5.92 -17.24
CA ARG A 277 15.41 4.64 -17.86
C ARG A 277 16.54 3.67 -18.14
N HIS A 278 17.79 4.14 -18.20
CA HIS A 278 18.95 3.26 -18.38
C HIS A 278 19.08 2.21 -17.27
N TRP A 279 18.64 2.52 -16.03
CA TRP A 279 18.61 1.56 -14.92
C TRP A 279 17.75 0.33 -15.20
N LEU A 280 16.71 0.47 -16.01
CA LEU A 280 15.79 -0.61 -16.39
C LEU A 280 16.34 -1.48 -17.52
N LYS A 281 17.40 -1.04 -18.22
CA LYS A 281 18.08 -1.81 -19.29
C LYS A 281 19.31 -2.55 -18.76
N GLY A 282 19.69 -2.30 -17.53
CA GLY A 282 20.87 -2.87 -16.88
C GLY A 282 20.64 -4.25 -16.27
N ASP A 283 21.47 -4.56 -15.31
CA ASP A 283 21.39 -5.77 -14.52
C ASP A 283 20.31 -5.69 -13.42
N ALA A 284 20.18 -6.78 -12.65
CA ALA A 284 19.22 -6.86 -11.56
C ALA A 284 19.48 -5.82 -10.44
N VAL A 285 20.71 -5.34 -10.28
CA VAL A 285 21.08 -4.32 -9.28
C VAL A 285 20.49 -2.98 -9.68
N GLY A 286 20.62 -2.60 -10.95
CA GLY A 286 20.04 -1.37 -11.49
C GLY A 286 18.51 -1.36 -11.43
N VAL A 287 17.88 -2.44 -11.87
CA VAL A 287 16.41 -2.59 -11.81
C VAL A 287 15.92 -2.46 -10.37
N LYS A 288 16.60 -3.11 -9.42
CA LYS A 288 16.26 -3.01 -8.01
C LYS A 288 16.39 -1.56 -7.50
N ALA A 289 17.48 -0.87 -7.85
CA ALA A 289 17.70 0.50 -7.43
C ALA A 289 16.58 1.43 -7.92
N PHE A 290 16.15 1.29 -9.18
CA PHE A 290 15.01 2.02 -9.74
C PHE A 290 13.70 1.72 -8.99
N VAL A 291 13.43 0.45 -8.69
CA VAL A 291 12.21 0.02 -7.96
C VAL A 291 12.17 0.61 -6.56
N GLU A 292 13.29 0.54 -5.81
CA GLU A 292 13.35 1.10 -4.45
C GLU A 292 13.16 2.62 -4.47
N GLU A 293 13.76 3.32 -5.43
CA GLU A 293 13.58 4.77 -5.56
C GLU A 293 12.15 5.12 -5.96
N ALA A 294 11.51 4.38 -6.86
CA ALA A 294 10.12 4.60 -7.23
C ALA A 294 9.19 4.44 -6.01
N LEU A 295 9.42 3.42 -5.18
CA LEU A 295 8.67 3.18 -3.94
C LEU A 295 8.91 4.26 -2.88
N ARG A 296 10.10 4.85 -2.80
CA ARG A 296 10.39 5.98 -1.93
C ARG A 296 9.74 7.26 -2.45
N TYR A 297 9.95 7.54 -3.72
CA TYR A 297 9.63 8.82 -4.36
C TYR A 297 8.13 9.12 -4.36
N ASP A 298 7.29 8.15 -4.69
CA ASP A 298 5.83 8.30 -4.63
C ASP A 298 5.20 7.07 -3.95
N ALA A 299 5.18 7.08 -2.62
CA ALA A 299 4.65 5.98 -1.83
C ALA A 299 3.15 5.78 -2.09
N PRO A 300 2.68 4.53 -2.33
CA PRO A 300 1.27 4.25 -2.59
C PRO A 300 0.34 4.66 -1.45
N ALA A 301 0.77 4.44 -0.20
CA ALA A 301 0.03 4.85 0.98
C ALA A 301 0.67 6.09 1.61
N MET A 302 -0.12 7.13 1.85
CA MET A 302 0.35 8.34 2.54
C MET A 302 0.62 8.07 4.01
N PHE A 303 -0.24 7.28 4.65
CA PHE A 303 -0.16 6.94 6.07
C PHE A 303 0.11 5.45 6.27
N SER A 304 0.63 5.09 7.44
CA SER A 304 0.51 3.73 7.93
C SER A 304 -0.97 3.37 8.14
N SER A 305 -1.39 2.20 7.66
CA SER A 305 -2.76 1.70 7.83
C SER A 305 -3.14 1.44 9.29
N ILE A 306 -2.14 1.25 10.15
CA ILE A 306 -2.34 0.90 11.55
C ILE A 306 -2.25 2.18 12.39
N PRO A 307 -3.34 2.57 13.11
CA PRO A 307 -3.28 3.60 14.13
C PRO A 307 -2.32 3.19 15.25
N ARG A 308 -1.72 4.17 15.89
CA ARG A 308 -0.87 3.95 17.07
C ARG A 308 -1.43 4.68 18.25
N ILE A 309 -1.73 3.95 19.31
CA ILE A 309 -2.23 4.50 20.57
C ILE A 309 -1.04 4.62 21.51
N ALA A 310 -0.78 5.82 22.01
CA ALA A 310 0.29 6.06 22.98
C ALA A 310 0.02 5.33 24.31
N GLN A 311 0.96 4.53 24.79
CA GLN A 311 0.82 3.76 26.03
C GLN A 311 1.20 4.57 27.29
N ARG A 312 1.90 5.67 27.12
CA ARG A 312 2.32 6.65 28.13
C ARG A 312 2.39 8.03 27.52
N ASP A 313 2.63 9.06 28.32
CA ASP A 313 2.97 10.37 27.80
C ASP A 313 4.30 10.31 27.05
N ILE A 314 4.37 10.92 25.89
CA ILE A 314 5.52 10.90 24.99
C ILE A 314 5.83 12.35 24.60
N GLU A 315 7.05 12.79 24.91
CA GLU A 315 7.55 14.07 24.43
C GLU A 315 8.29 13.87 23.12
N LEU A 316 7.85 14.55 22.07
CA LEU A 316 8.41 14.47 20.73
C LEU A 316 8.40 15.84 20.07
N GLY A 317 9.56 16.34 19.63
CA GLY A 317 9.67 17.64 18.98
C GLY A 317 9.17 18.83 19.83
N GLY A 318 9.24 18.74 21.17
CA GLY A 318 8.71 19.74 22.10
C GLY A 318 7.20 19.67 22.32
N VAL A 319 6.51 18.67 21.74
CA VAL A 319 5.08 18.44 21.91
C VAL A 319 4.85 17.21 22.78
N VAL A 320 3.97 17.33 23.78
CA VAL A 320 3.56 16.21 24.62
C VAL A 320 2.36 15.50 23.96
N ILE A 321 2.56 14.27 23.55
CA ILE A 321 1.53 13.32 23.10
C ILE A 321 1.03 12.58 24.35
N PRO A 322 -0.20 12.81 24.82
CA PRO A 322 -0.65 12.22 26.07
C PRO A 322 -0.93 10.72 25.92
N LYS A 323 -0.88 9.99 27.01
CA LYS A 323 -1.31 8.60 27.08
C LYS A 323 -2.72 8.43 26.50
N ASN A 324 -2.93 7.37 25.73
CA ASN A 324 -4.15 7.05 24.98
C ASN A 324 -4.47 8.00 23.80
N ALA A 325 -3.55 8.92 23.45
CA ALA A 325 -3.69 9.67 22.21
C ALA A 325 -3.50 8.76 21.00
N ASP A 326 -4.25 9.05 19.93
CA ASP A 326 -4.06 8.44 18.62
C ASP A 326 -2.96 9.17 17.86
N VAL A 327 -2.06 8.40 17.29
CA VAL A 327 -0.93 8.89 16.49
C VAL A 327 -0.96 8.26 15.13
N ARG A 328 -0.90 9.07 14.08
CA ARG A 328 -0.75 8.65 12.69
C ARG A 328 0.64 9.02 12.19
N VAL A 329 1.23 8.15 11.39
CA VAL A 329 2.54 8.40 10.79
C VAL A 329 2.39 8.61 9.28
N LEU A 330 2.88 9.76 8.80
CA LEU A 330 2.78 10.18 7.41
C LEU A 330 3.98 9.63 6.61
N ILE A 331 3.87 8.36 6.19
CA ILE A 331 4.93 7.59 5.51
C ILE A 331 5.51 8.35 4.31
N ALA A 332 4.64 8.91 3.46
CA ALA A 332 5.04 9.63 2.27
C ALA A 332 5.86 10.89 2.59
N ALA A 333 5.54 11.60 3.69
CA ALA A 333 6.32 12.75 4.16
C ALA A 333 7.71 12.32 4.63
N GLY A 334 7.80 11.24 5.43
CA GLY A 334 9.08 10.74 5.92
C GLY A 334 10.01 10.26 4.80
N ASN A 335 9.47 9.69 3.73
CA ASN A 335 10.24 9.30 2.55
C ASN A 335 10.78 10.48 1.73
N ARG A 336 10.26 11.68 1.94
CA ARG A 336 10.71 12.93 1.33
C ARG A 336 11.36 13.88 2.33
N ASP A 337 11.83 13.35 3.46
CA ASP A 337 12.52 14.12 4.49
C ASP A 337 13.99 14.37 4.09
N PRO A 338 14.45 15.65 3.97
CA PRO A 338 15.82 15.98 3.63
C PRO A 338 16.84 15.53 4.69
N ASP A 339 16.44 15.36 5.96
CA ASP A 339 17.29 14.83 7.03
C ASP A 339 17.55 13.31 6.87
N ALA A 340 16.77 12.64 6.03
CA ALA A 340 16.94 11.23 5.74
C ALA A 340 17.49 10.97 4.32
N PHE A 341 17.04 11.74 3.34
CA PHE A 341 17.40 11.55 1.93
C PHE A 341 17.82 12.89 1.33
N ALA A 342 19.07 13.03 0.94
CA ALA A 342 19.56 14.24 0.27
C ALA A 342 18.74 14.50 -1.02
N ASP A 343 18.39 15.76 -1.31
CA ASP A 343 17.53 16.12 -2.45
C ASP A 343 16.31 15.19 -2.60
N PRO A 344 15.44 15.06 -1.57
CA PRO A 344 14.42 14.02 -1.53
C PRO A 344 13.36 14.16 -2.62
N ASP A 345 13.23 15.34 -3.22
CA ASP A 345 12.29 15.64 -4.30
C ASP A 345 12.84 15.33 -5.70
N SER A 346 14.10 14.90 -5.79
CA SER A 346 14.70 14.35 -7.01
C SER A 346 14.54 12.84 -7.05
N PHE A 347 14.23 12.30 -8.25
CA PHE A 347 14.17 10.86 -8.50
C PHE A 347 15.58 10.37 -8.88
N ASP A 348 16.23 9.67 -7.97
CA ASP A 348 17.62 9.23 -8.14
C ASP A 348 17.83 7.78 -7.66
N PRO A 349 17.82 6.79 -8.56
CA PRO A 349 18.06 5.39 -8.24
C PRO A 349 19.42 5.08 -7.61
N VAL A 350 20.43 5.96 -7.77
CA VAL A 350 21.77 5.78 -7.15
C VAL A 350 21.64 5.58 -5.64
N ARG A 351 20.64 6.20 -4.99
CA ARG A 351 20.37 6.08 -3.55
C ARG A 351 20.28 4.64 -3.05
N PHE A 352 19.84 3.72 -3.90
CA PHE A 352 19.61 2.33 -3.55
C PHE A 352 20.51 1.34 -4.29
N CYS A 353 21.53 1.84 -5.00
CA CYS A 353 22.43 1.00 -5.77
C CYS A 353 23.31 0.15 -4.85
N GLY A 354 23.30 -1.17 -5.03
CA GLY A 354 24.14 -2.10 -4.27
C GLY A 354 23.78 -2.31 -2.80
N THR A 355 22.66 -1.74 -2.34
CA THR A 355 22.24 -1.79 -0.93
C THR A 355 21.28 -2.95 -0.64
N SER A 356 20.91 -3.16 0.64
CA SER A 356 19.82 -4.04 1.03
C SER A 356 18.45 -3.46 0.63
N PRO A 357 17.41 -4.28 0.42
CA PRO A 357 16.08 -3.77 0.10
C PRO A 357 15.57 -2.77 1.15
N GLY A 358 15.10 -1.62 0.70
CA GLY A 358 14.59 -0.54 1.56
C GLY A 358 15.65 0.30 2.28
N MET A 359 16.93 0.05 2.07
CA MET A 359 18.02 0.81 2.69
C MET A 359 18.75 1.63 1.64
N SER A 360 18.93 2.93 1.88
CA SER A 360 19.76 3.80 1.03
C SER A 360 21.25 3.57 1.25
N ILE A 361 22.08 4.10 0.37
CA ILE A 361 23.55 4.08 0.50
C ILE A 361 24.03 4.76 1.79
N ASP A 362 23.27 5.73 2.32
CA ASP A 362 23.56 6.43 3.58
C ASP A 362 22.96 5.70 4.80
N GLY A 363 22.48 4.46 4.63
CA GLY A 363 21.94 3.64 5.70
C GLY A 363 20.55 4.07 6.22
N LYS A 364 19.85 4.93 5.49
CA LYS A 364 18.50 5.35 5.83
C LYS A 364 17.46 4.35 5.32
N ILE A 365 16.43 4.11 6.13
CA ILE A 365 15.37 3.14 5.82
C ILE A 365 14.23 3.85 5.09
N MET A 366 13.84 3.33 3.92
CA MET A 366 12.60 3.73 3.25
C MET A 366 11.39 3.22 4.03
N LEU A 367 10.43 4.10 4.29
CA LEU A 367 9.29 3.83 5.17
C LEU A 367 8.07 3.24 4.46
N THR A 368 8.06 3.10 3.15
CA THR A 368 6.91 2.68 2.32
C THR A 368 6.26 1.38 2.80
N PHE A 369 7.06 0.44 3.28
CA PHE A 369 6.58 -0.84 3.82
C PHE A 369 6.45 -0.86 5.35
N GLY A 370 6.53 0.30 6.00
CA GLY A 370 6.57 0.39 7.46
C GLY A 370 7.87 -0.14 8.05
N HIS A 371 7.87 -0.37 9.36
CA HIS A 371 8.99 -0.94 10.10
C HIS A 371 8.48 -1.66 11.37
N GLY A 372 9.36 -2.44 12.03
CA GLY A 372 9.02 -3.16 13.25
C GLY A 372 8.16 -4.40 13.02
N ILE A 373 7.38 -4.78 14.03
CA ILE A 373 6.60 -6.03 14.02
C ILE A 373 5.55 -6.08 12.90
N HIS A 374 5.03 -4.93 12.48
CA HIS A 374 4.06 -4.79 11.40
C HIS A 374 4.70 -4.47 10.04
N PHE A 375 5.99 -4.69 9.85
CA PHE A 375 6.61 -4.57 8.52
C PHE A 375 5.79 -5.35 7.47
N CYS A 376 5.54 -4.73 6.33
CA CYS A 376 4.63 -5.26 5.30
C CYS A 376 4.98 -6.70 4.91
N LEU A 377 4.00 -7.60 5.00
CA LEU A 377 4.16 -9.00 4.62
C LEU A 377 4.46 -9.15 3.12
N GLY A 378 3.75 -8.37 2.29
CA GLY A 378 3.85 -8.42 0.83
C GLY A 378 5.01 -7.60 0.23
N ALA A 379 5.90 -7.03 1.04
CA ALA A 379 6.95 -6.12 0.57
C ALA A 379 7.83 -6.72 -0.54
N GLN A 380 8.19 -8.01 -0.41
CA GLN A 380 9.00 -8.69 -1.41
C GLN A 380 8.21 -8.99 -2.68
N LEU A 381 6.93 -9.40 -2.54
CA LEU A 381 6.06 -9.67 -3.68
C LEU A 381 5.80 -8.40 -4.52
N ALA A 382 5.58 -7.25 -3.87
CA ALA A 382 5.44 -5.98 -4.56
C ALA A 382 6.71 -5.63 -5.35
N ARG A 383 7.90 -5.76 -4.73
CA ARG A 383 9.19 -5.52 -5.39
C ARG A 383 9.40 -6.39 -6.62
N VAL A 384 9.08 -7.68 -6.51
CA VAL A 384 9.22 -8.61 -7.63
C VAL A 384 8.26 -8.24 -8.76
N GLN A 385 7.03 -7.87 -8.47
CA GLN A 385 6.08 -7.43 -9.51
C GLN A 385 6.56 -6.18 -10.24
N LEU A 386 7.09 -5.17 -9.53
CA LEU A 386 7.69 -3.98 -10.15
C LEU A 386 8.92 -4.34 -10.98
N ALA A 387 9.83 -5.16 -10.43
CA ALA A 387 11.07 -5.56 -11.10
C ALA A 387 10.83 -6.38 -12.37
N GLU A 388 9.76 -7.18 -12.42
CA GLU A 388 9.37 -7.92 -13.61
C GLU A 388 8.62 -7.05 -14.63
N SER A 389 7.91 -6.00 -14.18
CA SER A 389 7.09 -5.13 -15.01
C SER A 389 7.89 -4.05 -15.73
N LEU A 390 8.62 -3.23 -14.97
CA LEU A 390 9.20 -1.99 -15.48
C LEU A 390 10.18 -2.20 -16.64
N PRO A 391 11.13 -3.15 -16.56
CA PRO A 391 12.03 -3.42 -17.69
C PRO A 391 11.29 -3.90 -18.95
N ARG A 392 10.23 -4.72 -18.77
CA ARG A 392 9.45 -5.25 -19.89
C ARG A 392 8.56 -4.19 -20.52
N ILE A 393 7.97 -3.29 -19.74
CA ILE A 393 7.24 -2.13 -20.26
C ILE A 393 8.19 -1.26 -21.08
N GLN A 394 9.38 -0.92 -20.52
CA GLN A 394 10.38 -0.11 -21.20
C GLN A 394 10.90 -0.75 -22.50
N ALA A 395 11.11 -2.07 -22.50
CA ALA A 395 11.58 -2.79 -23.67
C ALA A 395 10.51 -2.92 -24.76
N ARG A 396 9.26 -3.21 -24.39
CA ARG A 396 8.13 -3.42 -25.32
C ARG A 396 7.61 -2.12 -25.89
N PHE A 397 7.63 -1.03 -25.10
CA PHE A 397 7.08 0.28 -25.45
C PHE A 397 8.11 1.40 -25.15
N PRO A 398 9.23 1.47 -25.89
CA PRO A 398 10.31 2.42 -25.58
C PRO A 398 9.89 3.89 -25.75
N THR A 399 8.87 4.16 -26.57
CA THR A 399 8.32 5.50 -26.84
C THR A 399 7.02 5.77 -26.05
N LEU A 400 6.73 4.97 -25.01
CA LEU A 400 5.55 5.18 -24.17
C LEU A 400 5.57 6.58 -23.55
N ALA A 401 4.44 7.27 -23.62
CA ALA A 401 4.22 8.60 -23.05
C ALA A 401 2.81 8.71 -22.49
N LEU A 402 2.55 9.72 -21.66
CA LEU A 402 1.20 10.05 -21.24
C LEU A 402 0.40 10.55 -22.45
N ALA A 403 -0.82 10.03 -22.61
CA ALA A 403 -1.77 10.55 -23.58
C ALA A 403 -2.49 11.79 -23.04
N GLU A 404 -2.81 11.77 -21.73
CA GLU A 404 -3.47 12.84 -20.98
C GLU A 404 -2.96 12.86 -19.54
N GLN A 405 -3.31 13.89 -18.78
CA GLN A 405 -3.00 13.95 -17.34
C GLN A 405 -3.72 12.81 -16.60
N PRO A 406 -3.01 12.05 -15.76
CA PRO A 406 -3.62 10.99 -14.96
C PRO A 406 -4.68 11.55 -14.02
N THR A 407 -5.79 10.83 -13.87
CA THR A 407 -6.81 11.14 -12.87
C THR A 407 -6.63 10.24 -11.65
N ARG A 408 -6.75 10.81 -10.45
CA ARG A 408 -6.58 10.10 -9.18
C ARG A 408 -7.92 9.82 -8.52
N GLU A 409 -7.98 8.74 -7.74
CA GLU A 409 -9.08 8.49 -6.83
C GLU A 409 -9.05 9.50 -5.67
N PRO A 410 -10.21 10.00 -5.21
CA PRO A 410 -10.29 10.98 -4.13
C PRO A 410 -10.07 10.32 -2.76
N SER A 411 -8.85 9.85 -2.51
CA SER A 411 -8.47 9.19 -1.27
C SER A 411 -7.28 9.89 -0.61
N ALA A 412 -7.44 10.28 0.64
CA ALA A 412 -6.36 10.80 1.46
C ALA A 412 -5.43 9.68 1.99
N PHE A 413 -5.82 8.42 1.88
CA PHE A 413 -5.05 7.30 2.40
C PHE A 413 -4.19 6.63 1.32
N LEU A 414 -4.84 6.19 0.23
CA LEU A 414 -4.20 5.46 -0.86
C LEU A 414 -4.11 6.35 -2.10
N ARG A 415 -2.91 6.64 -2.55
CA ARG A 415 -2.64 7.40 -3.78
C ARG A 415 -2.74 6.46 -4.97
N THR A 416 -3.93 6.26 -5.48
CA THR A 416 -4.17 5.42 -6.65
C THR A 416 -4.76 6.22 -7.81
N PHE A 417 -4.88 5.59 -8.95
CA PHE A 417 -5.40 6.21 -10.19
C PHE A 417 -6.84 5.75 -10.44
N ARG A 418 -7.65 6.68 -10.94
CA ARG A 418 -8.89 6.36 -11.63
C ARG A 418 -8.59 5.99 -13.08
N ALA A 419 -7.66 6.71 -13.70
CA ALA A 419 -7.12 6.39 -15.01
C ALA A 419 -5.68 6.86 -15.16
N LEU A 420 -4.87 6.08 -15.90
CA LEU A 420 -3.49 6.40 -16.31
C LEU A 420 -3.39 6.20 -17.83
N PRO A 421 -3.88 7.17 -18.65
CA PRO A 421 -3.90 7.04 -20.08
C PRO A 421 -2.52 7.21 -20.68
N VAL A 422 -2.08 6.23 -21.46
CA VAL A 422 -0.77 6.21 -22.15
C VAL A 422 -0.95 5.94 -23.64
N ARG A 423 0.00 6.40 -24.45
CA ARG A 423 0.11 6.14 -25.90
C ARG A 423 1.57 6.02 -26.32
N LEU A 424 1.84 5.55 -27.53
CA LEU A 424 3.17 5.63 -28.11
C LEU A 424 3.39 7.01 -28.72
N HIS A 425 4.54 7.64 -28.40
CA HIS A 425 4.92 8.92 -28.97
C HIS A 425 5.50 8.73 -30.38
N GLY A 426 5.11 9.57 -31.35
CA GLY A 426 5.64 9.55 -32.73
C GLY A 426 4.85 8.67 -33.71
N GLN A 427 3.68 8.16 -33.38
CA GLN A 427 2.69 7.62 -34.31
C GLN A 427 1.56 8.64 -34.49
N GLU A 428 1.90 9.81 -35.07
CA GLU A 428 0.88 10.65 -35.70
C GLU A 428 0.58 10.03 -37.07
N GLY A 429 -0.66 9.45 -37.18
CA GLY A 429 -1.18 8.92 -38.43
C GLY A 429 -1.62 10.00 -39.40
#